data_89a38180aa154e2d1fb6d01d7f25f882
#
_entry.id   89a38180aa154e2d1fb6d01d7f25f882
#
_cell.length_a   1.000
_cell.length_b   1.000
_cell.length_c   1.000
_cell.angle_alpha   90.00
_cell.angle_beta   90.00
_cell.angle_gamma   90.00
#
_symmetry.space_group_name_H-M   'P 1'
#
loop_
_entity.id
_entity.type
_entity.pdbx_description
1 polymer ?
#
loop_
_entity_poly.entity_id
_entity_poly.type
_entity_poly.pdbx_seq_one_letter_code
_entity_poly.pdbx_strand_id
1 'polypeptide(L)' 'MKIKIIKYDGTEMFYDALSFEFRTNQISNWIKIKFNNDETIVIDNVCVIKTID' A
#
# COMPACT_ATOMS: atom_id res chain seq x y z
N MET A 1 -1.25 5.82 -10.75
CA MET A 1 -0.14 6.31 -9.89
C MET A 1 0.71 5.13 -9.48
N LYS A 2 2.01 5.28 -9.58
CA LYS A 2 2.93 4.20 -9.19
C LYS A 2 3.34 4.39 -7.74
N ILE A 3 3.21 3.34 -6.95
CA ILE A 3 3.54 3.38 -5.54
C ILE A 3 4.49 2.23 -5.20
N LYS A 4 5.35 2.49 -4.23
CA LYS A 4 6.26 1.51 -3.64
C LYS A 4 5.88 1.35 -2.18
N ILE A 5 5.69 0.12 -1.75
CA ILE A 5 5.36 -0.22 -0.38
C ILE A 5 6.52 -1.02 0.19
N ILE A 6 7.00 -0.60 1.35
CA ILE A 6 8.04 -1.32 2.08
C ILE A 6 7.44 -1.80 3.39
N LYS A 7 7.49 -3.10 3.63
CA LYS A 7 7.00 -3.71 4.86
C LYS A 7 8.08 -3.67 5.93
N TYR A 8 7.70 -3.93 7.18
CA TYR A 8 8.64 -3.92 8.29
C TYR A 8 9.74 -4.99 8.18
N ASP A 9 9.47 -6.06 7.45
CA ASP A 9 10.47 -7.12 7.22
C ASP A 9 11.41 -6.82 6.06
N GLY A 10 11.29 -5.63 5.45
CA GLY A 10 12.11 -5.21 4.33
C GLY A 10 11.57 -5.58 2.95
N THR A 11 10.46 -6.30 2.88
CA THR A 11 9.83 -6.65 1.61
C THR A 11 9.40 -5.38 0.88
N GLU A 12 9.75 -5.27 -0.41
CA GLU A 12 9.36 -4.16 -1.27
C GLU A 12 8.34 -4.65 -2.29
N MET A 13 7.28 -3.86 -2.46
CA MET A 13 6.21 -4.18 -3.39
C MET A 13 5.91 -2.95 -4.24
N PHE A 14 5.65 -3.15 -5.53
CA PHE A 14 5.38 -2.07 -6.49
C PHE A 14 4.01 -2.28 -7.12
N TYR A 15 3.22 -1.22 -7.19
CA TYR A 15 1.88 -1.28 -7.78
C TYR A 15 1.61 -0.04 -8.61
N ASP A 16 0.82 -0.23 -9.68
CA ASP A 16 0.23 0.86 -10.44
C ASP A 16 -1.22 0.99 -10.00
N ALA A 17 -1.48 1.92 -9.10
CA ALA A 17 -2.76 2.04 -8.41
C ALA A 17 -3.59 3.20 -8.96
N LEU A 18 -4.90 3.03 -8.97
CA LEU A 18 -5.83 4.13 -9.19
C LEU A 18 -5.85 5.04 -7.97
N SER A 19 -5.94 4.46 -6.79
CA SER A 19 -5.93 5.18 -5.52
C SER A 19 -5.52 4.24 -4.40
N PHE A 20 -5.19 4.80 -3.25
CA PHE A 20 -4.94 4.01 -2.06
C PHE A 20 -5.43 4.73 -0.82
N GLU A 21 -5.66 3.96 0.23
CA GLU A 21 -6.08 4.46 1.53
C GLU A 21 -5.24 3.78 2.60
N PHE A 22 -4.52 4.58 3.39
CA PHE A 22 -3.71 4.06 4.49
C PHE A 22 -4.46 4.26 5.80
N ARG A 23 -4.54 3.18 6.59
CA ARG A 23 -5.18 3.20 7.89
C ARG A 23 -4.22 2.67 8.95
N THR A 24 -4.24 3.30 10.11
CA THR A 24 -3.42 2.89 11.25
C THR A 24 -4.22 3.00 12.53
N ASN A 25 -3.93 2.11 13.46
CA ASN A 25 -4.41 2.18 14.82
C ASN A 25 -3.25 1.84 15.77
N GLN A 26 -3.52 1.69 17.08
CA GLN A 26 -2.47 1.47 18.06
C GLN A 26 -1.77 0.12 17.92
N ILE A 27 -2.40 -0.84 17.23
CA ILE A 27 -1.94 -2.22 17.19
C ILE A 27 -1.41 -2.58 15.81
N SER A 28 -2.00 -2.03 14.75
CA SER A 28 -1.70 -2.45 13.39
C SER A 28 -1.93 -1.32 12.41
N ASN A 29 -1.42 -1.52 11.20
CA ASN A 29 -1.74 -0.66 10.08
C ASN A 29 -1.95 -1.50 8.82
N TRP A 30 -2.63 -0.91 7.85
CA TRP A 30 -2.82 -1.54 6.56
C TRP A 30 -3.04 -0.48 5.48
N ILE A 31 -2.76 -0.86 4.24
CA ILE A 31 -3.07 -0.05 3.07
C ILE A 31 -4.07 -0.82 2.21
N LYS A 32 -5.11 -0.12 1.76
CA LYS A 32 -6.08 -0.64 0.80
C LYS A 32 -5.78 0.02 -0.54
N ILE A 33 -5.48 -0.78 -1.55
CA ILE A 33 -5.11 -0.30 -2.89
C ILE A 33 -6.24 -0.64 -3.85
N LYS A 34 -6.69 0.37 -4.59
CA LYS A 34 -7.70 0.20 -5.64
C LYS A 34 -7.04 0.31 -7.00
N PHE A 35 -7.33 -0.64 -7.87
CA PHE A 35 -6.81 -0.68 -9.24
C PHE A 35 -7.85 -0.19 -10.25
N ASN A 36 -7.41 0.05 -11.50
CA ASN A 36 -8.27 0.58 -12.56
C ASN A 36 -9.42 -0.36 -12.94
N ASN A 37 -9.30 -1.64 -12.67
CA ASN A 37 -10.33 -2.66 -12.95
C ASN A 37 -11.30 -2.86 -11.78
N ASP A 38 -11.32 -1.94 -10.82
CA ASP A 38 -12.13 -1.99 -9.60
C ASP A 38 -11.73 -3.09 -8.61
N GLU A 39 -10.64 -3.79 -8.86
CA GLU A 39 -10.10 -4.71 -7.87
C GLU A 39 -9.44 -3.94 -6.73
N THR A 40 -9.50 -4.51 -5.54
CA THR A 40 -8.81 -3.96 -4.37
C THR A 40 -8.02 -5.05 -3.68
N ILE A 41 -6.89 -4.63 -3.09
CA ILE A 41 -6.10 -5.51 -2.21
C ILE A 41 -5.82 -4.78 -0.91
N VAL A 42 -5.53 -5.54 0.14
CA VAL A 42 -5.15 -5.01 1.45
C VAL A 42 -3.82 -5.62 1.84
N ILE A 43 -2.88 -4.76 2.26
CA ILE A 43 -1.55 -5.18 2.70
C ILE A 43 -1.35 -4.68 4.12
N ASP A 44 -0.98 -5.61 5.02
CA ASP A 44 -0.76 -5.32 6.44
C ASP A 44 0.70 -4.98 6.71
N ASN A 45 0.94 -4.37 7.86
CA ASN A 45 2.29 -4.15 8.41
C ASN A 45 3.19 -3.38 7.45
N VAL A 46 2.67 -2.26 6.98
CA VAL A 46 3.37 -1.37 6.07
C VAL A 46 4.26 -0.43 6.87
N CYS A 47 5.53 -0.34 6.48
CA CYS A 47 6.49 0.58 7.10
C CYS A 47 6.55 1.91 6.35
N VAL A 48 6.66 1.86 5.03
CA VAL A 48 6.83 3.06 4.19
C VAL A 48 5.97 2.94 2.94
N ILE A 49 5.34 4.05 2.55
CA ILE A 49 4.64 4.18 1.27
C ILE A 49 5.24 5.36 0.53
N LYS A 50 5.64 5.15 -0.72
CA LYS A 50 6.19 6.22 -1.57
C LYS A 50 5.47 6.24 -2.91
N THR A 51 5.19 7.44 -3.41
CA THR A 51 4.79 7.62 -4.80
C THR A 51 6.04 7.84 -5.64
N ILE A 52 6.15 7.18 -6.79
CA ILE A 52 7.36 7.13 -7.58
C ILE A 52 7.18 7.58 -9.03
N ASP A 53 6.06 8.21 -9.34
CA ASP A 53 5.82 8.80 -10.67
C ASP A 53 5.87 10.32 -10.69
#